data_f39599d01d9ff38d4b350603548a79a2
#
_entry.id   f39599d01d9ff38d4b350603548a79a2
#
_cell.length_a   1.000
_cell.length_b   1.000
_cell.length_c   1.000
_cell.angle_alpha   90.00
_cell.angle_beta   90.00
_cell.angle_gamma   90.00
#
_symmetry.space_group_name_H-M   'P 1'
#
loop_
_entity.id
_entity.type
_entity.pdbx_description
1 polymer ?
#
loop_
_entity_poly.entity_id
_entity_poly.type
_entity_poly.pdbx_seq_one_letter_code
_entity_poly.pdbx_strand_id
1 'polypeptide(L)'
;NACADEKLSMAEAESHIEAHRQKLSKLEMNFVRVYYMGFDLLEKGVVKTFRDEEHDLLMGLRNGKFLTAENKPAPEFFGLAEDLHNRFQYAAANTSLPHEPDIKRIEDFIISVNSRVVSSTEA
;
A
#
# COMPACT_ATOMS: atom_id res chain seq x y z
N ASN A 1 -37.64 11.44 21.92
CA ASN A 1 -37.85 10.16 22.55
C ASN A 1 -36.50 9.47 22.82
N ALA A 2 -36.13 9.30 24.10
CA ALA A 2 -34.81 8.84 24.49
C ALA A 2 -34.45 7.45 23.91
N CYS A 3 -35.40 6.52 23.81
CA CYS A 3 -35.15 5.19 23.25
C CYS A 3 -34.85 5.22 21.75
N ALA A 4 -35.48 6.10 21.00
CA ALA A 4 -35.23 6.27 19.58
C ALA A 4 -33.86 6.91 19.33
N ASP A 5 -33.48 7.89 20.16
CA ASP A 5 -32.19 8.55 20.09
C ASP A 5 -31.04 7.59 20.43
N GLU A 6 -31.23 6.73 21.44
CA GLU A 6 -30.24 5.70 21.78
C GLU A 6 -30.03 4.70 20.65
N LYS A 7 -31.11 4.24 20.00
CA LYS A 7 -31.05 3.31 18.86
C LYS A 7 -30.34 3.93 17.67
N LEU A 8 -30.62 5.19 17.36
CA LEU A 8 -29.93 5.91 16.29
C LEU A 8 -28.45 6.09 16.59
N SER A 9 -28.10 6.41 17.84
CA SER A 9 -26.71 6.54 18.26
C SER A 9 -25.95 5.21 18.17
N MET A 10 -26.58 4.10 18.53
CA MET A 10 -25.98 2.76 18.38
C MET A 10 -25.79 2.39 16.91
N ALA A 11 -26.77 2.66 16.05
CA ALA A 11 -26.65 2.39 14.61
C ALA A 11 -25.55 3.24 13.97
N GLU A 12 -25.41 4.50 14.36
CA GLU A 12 -24.33 5.36 13.91
C GLU A 12 -22.96 4.82 14.37
N ALA A 13 -22.86 4.39 15.65
CA ALA A 13 -21.65 3.81 16.19
C ALA A 13 -21.24 2.54 15.45
N GLU A 14 -22.19 1.64 15.16
CA GLU A 14 -21.94 0.42 14.38
C GLU A 14 -21.47 0.73 12.97
N SER A 15 -22.08 1.73 12.33
CA SER A 15 -21.68 2.19 10.99
C SER A 15 -20.25 2.74 10.99
N HIS A 16 -19.89 3.54 12.01
CA HIS A 16 -18.53 4.06 12.16
C HIS A 16 -17.51 2.96 12.44
N ILE A 17 -17.86 1.96 13.24
CA ILE A 17 -16.99 0.82 13.53
C ILE A 17 -16.73 0.02 12.26
N GLU A 18 -17.76 -0.27 11.46
CA GLU A 18 -17.61 -0.99 10.20
C GLU A 18 -16.77 -0.21 9.19
N ALA A 19 -17.01 1.09 9.06
CA ALA A 19 -16.21 1.95 8.19
C ALA A 19 -14.74 1.99 8.63
N HIS A 20 -14.49 2.05 9.94
CA HIS A 20 -13.13 2.01 10.49
C HIS A 20 -12.45 0.68 10.20
N ARG A 21 -13.16 -0.44 10.36
CA ARG A 21 -12.66 -1.79 10.06
C ARG A 21 -12.28 -1.94 8.60
N GLN A 22 -13.13 -1.49 7.68
CA GLN A 22 -12.85 -1.51 6.24
C GLN A 22 -11.65 -0.65 5.89
N LYS A 23 -11.54 0.54 6.47
CA LYS A 23 -10.41 1.43 6.27
C LYS A 23 -9.11 0.82 6.76
N LEU A 24 -9.14 0.20 7.95
CA LEU A 24 -7.96 -0.45 8.53
C LEU A 24 -7.51 -1.65 7.69
N SER A 25 -8.44 -2.50 7.24
CA SER A 25 -8.11 -3.64 6.38
C SER A 25 -7.49 -3.19 5.05
N LYS A 26 -7.98 -2.10 4.48
CA LYS A 26 -7.43 -1.51 3.27
C LYS A 26 -6.01 -0.96 3.50
N LEU A 27 -5.77 -0.33 4.64
CA LEU A 27 -4.43 0.15 5.01
C LEU A 27 -3.44 -1.00 5.18
N GLU A 28 -3.85 -2.08 5.85
CA GLU A 28 -3.02 -3.28 5.99
C GLU A 28 -2.69 -3.90 4.63
N MET A 29 -3.67 -4.02 3.75
CA MET A 29 -3.46 -4.53 2.39
C MET A 29 -2.48 -3.66 1.61
N ASN A 30 -2.66 -2.34 1.63
CA ASN A 30 -1.78 -1.41 0.93
C ASN A 30 -0.36 -1.45 1.49
N PHE A 31 -0.22 -1.57 2.80
CA PHE A 31 1.08 -1.69 3.47
C PHE A 31 1.86 -2.91 2.93
N VAL A 32 1.23 -4.06 2.89
CA VAL A 32 1.84 -5.29 2.38
C VAL A 32 2.13 -5.18 0.89
N ARG A 33 1.20 -4.65 0.10
CA ARG A 33 1.36 -4.47 -1.33
C ARG A 33 2.58 -3.61 -1.67
N VAL A 34 2.77 -2.51 -0.95
CA VAL A 34 3.91 -1.61 -1.16
C VAL A 34 5.24 -2.32 -0.88
N TYR A 35 5.30 -3.16 0.15
CA TYR A 35 6.50 -3.95 0.41
C TYR A 35 6.83 -4.89 -0.75
N TYR A 36 5.84 -5.61 -1.29
CA TYR A 36 6.07 -6.51 -2.43
C TYR A 36 6.48 -5.76 -3.69
N MET A 37 5.91 -4.58 -3.94
CA MET A 37 6.35 -3.71 -5.02
C MET A 37 7.81 -3.26 -4.82
N GLY A 38 8.17 -2.92 -3.59
CA GLY A 38 9.54 -2.57 -3.23
C GLY A 38 10.51 -3.73 -3.42
N PHE A 39 10.11 -4.95 -3.10
CA PHE A 39 10.95 -6.14 -3.32
C PHE A 39 11.24 -6.35 -4.81
N ASP A 40 10.24 -6.23 -5.68
CA ASP A 40 10.45 -6.35 -7.13
C ASP A 40 11.42 -5.29 -7.63
N LEU A 41 11.28 -4.06 -7.15
CA LEU A 41 12.17 -2.97 -7.52
C LEU A 41 13.61 -3.22 -7.05
N LEU A 42 13.80 -3.58 -5.78
CA LEU A 42 15.12 -3.76 -5.19
C LEU A 42 15.81 -5.06 -5.63
N GLU A 43 15.06 -6.15 -5.74
CA GLU A 43 15.60 -7.47 -6.06
C GLU A 43 15.71 -7.71 -7.57
N LYS A 44 14.77 -7.21 -8.36
CA LYS A 44 14.67 -7.48 -9.81
C LYS A 44 14.82 -6.23 -10.68
N GLY A 45 14.76 -5.02 -10.09
CA GLY A 45 14.85 -3.78 -10.83
C GLY A 45 13.64 -3.47 -11.70
N VAL A 46 12.47 -4.04 -11.39
CA VAL A 46 11.23 -3.84 -12.15
C VAL A 46 10.14 -3.26 -11.27
N VAL A 47 9.26 -2.45 -11.88
CA VAL A 47 8.06 -1.92 -11.23
C VAL A 47 6.88 -2.76 -11.71
N LYS A 48 6.28 -3.52 -10.77
CA LYS A 48 5.12 -4.37 -11.04
C LYS A 48 4.01 -3.98 -10.09
N THR A 49 2.93 -3.44 -10.63
CA THR A 49 1.77 -2.99 -9.83
C THR A 49 0.70 -4.06 -9.68
N PHE A 50 0.56 -4.95 -10.66
CA PHE A 50 -0.36 -6.07 -10.61
C PHE A 50 0.25 -7.22 -9.81
N ARG A 51 -0.41 -7.60 -8.70
CA ARG A 51 0.09 -8.57 -7.72
C ARG A 51 -0.70 -9.87 -7.80
N ASP A 52 -0.52 -10.63 -8.87
CA ASP A 52 -1.18 -11.91 -9.06
C ASP A 52 -0.66 -13.02 -8.11
N GLU A 53 0.64 -13.03 -7.84
CA GLU A 53 1.27 -14.01 -6.96
C GLU A 53 0.84 -13.86 -5.50
N GLU A 54 0.66 -12.63 -5.04
CA GLU A 54 0.24 -12.30 -3.68
C GLU A 54 -1.25 -12.04 -3.56
N HIS A 55 -2.03 -12.33 -4.59
CA HIS A 55 -3.46 -12.03 -4.65
C HIS A 55 -4.23 -12.59 -3.45
N ASP A 56 -4.03 -13.86 -3.10
CA ASP A 56 -4.74 -14.50 -2.00
C ASP A 56 -4.41 -13.85 -0.65
N LEU A 57 -3.14 -13.52 -0.43
CA LEU A 57 -2.72 -12.82 0.78
C LEU A 57 -3.35 -11.42 0.86
N LEU A 58 -3.32 -10.66 -0.23
CA LEU A 58 -3.88 -9.32 -0.29
C LEU A 58 -5.39 -9.32 -0.09
N MET A 59 -6.09 -10.28 -0.67
CA MET A 59 -7.53 -10.43 -0.46
C MET A 59 -7.87 -10.86 0.96
N GLY A 60 -7.05 -11.71 1.57
CA GLY A 60 -7.19 -12.07 2.98
C GLY A 60 -7.07 -10.83 3.89
N LEU A 61 -6.09 -9.99 3.65
CA LEU A 61 -5.92 -8.72 4.36
C LEU A 61 -7.12 -7.80 4.16
N ARG A 62 -7.56 -7.65 2.92
CA ARG A 62 -8.73 -6.82 2.56
C ARG A 62 -10.01 -7.30 3.24
N ASN A 63 -10.16 -8.60 3.42
CA ASN A 63 -11.33 -9.22 4.04
C ASN A 63 -11.27 -9.25 5.58
N GLY A 64 -10.23 -8.68 6.17
CA GLY A 64 -10.10 -8.55 7.61
C GLY A 64 -9.51 -9.77 8.31
N LYS A 65 -8.85 -10.67 7.59
CA LYS A 65 -8.22 -11.88 8.18
C LYS A 65 -7.18 -11.54 9.26
N PHE A 66 -6.52 -10.40 9.13
CA PHE A 66 -5.48 -9.94 10.04
C PHE A 66 -5.97 -8.87 11.01
N LEU A 67 -7.28 -8.78 11.21
CA LEU A 67 -7.89 -7.92 12.21
C LEU A 67 -8.46 -8.74 13.36
N THR A 68 -8.37 -8.19 14.58
CA THR A 68 -9.00 -8.79 15.76
C THR A 68 -10.51 -8.48 15.78
N ALA A 69 -11.24 -9.15 16.65
CA ALA A 69 -12.66 -8.85 16.89
C ALA A 69 -12.88 -7.43 17.43
N GLU A 70 -11.84 -6.83 18.02
CA GLU A 70 -11.85 -5.46 18.54
C GLU A 70 -11.47 -4.42 17.49
N ASN A 71 -11.35 -4.79 16.23
CA ASN A 71 -10.96 -3.93 15.09
C ASN A 71 -9.55 -3.34 15.24
N LYS A 72 -8.63 -4.14 15.73
CA LYS A 72 -7.20 -3.81 15.83
C LYS A 72 -6.39 -4.78 14.98
N PRO A 73 -5.18 -4.40 14.53
CA PRO A 73 -4.31 -5.34 13.84
C PRO A 73 -4.03 -6.57 14.72
N ALA A 74 -4.17 -7.76 14.13
CA ALA A 74 -3.90 -9.01 14.83
C ALA A 74 -2.39 -9.20 15.06
N PRO A 75 -1.98 -9.98 16.08
CA PRO A 75 -0.56 -10.28 16.28
C PRO A 75 0.12 -10.90 15.06
N GLU A 76 -0.59 -11.68 14.27
CA GLU A 76 -0.11 -12.27 13.03
C GLU A 76 0.29 -11.21 12.00
N PHE A 77 -0.42 -10.09 11.97
CA PHE A 77 -0.07 -8.96 11.11
C PHE A 77 1.26 -8.34 11.51
N PHE A 78 1.51 -8.17 12.80
CA PHE A 78 2.78 -7.62 13.27
C PHE A 78 3.95 -8.56 12.97
N GLY A 79 3.75 -9.87 13.05
CA GLY A 79 4.74 -10.86 12.64
C GLY A 79 5.04 -10.76 11.14
N LEU A 80 4.01 -10.66 10.31
CA LEU A 80 4.16 -10.47 8.87
C LEU A 80 4.88 -9.15 8.57
N ALA A 81 4.52 -8.07 9.22
CA ALA A 81 5.15 -6.77 9.03
C ALA A 81 6.63 -6.79 9.39
N GLU A 82 7.01 -7.45 10.47
CA GLU A 82 8.40 -7.61 10.86
C GLU A 82 9.20 -8.42 9.83
N ASP A 83 8.65 -9.52 9.35
CA ASP A 83 9.30 -10.34 8.32
C ASP A 83 9.49 -9.55 7.02
N LEU A 84 8.47 -8.81 6.59
CA LEU A 84 8.55 -7.96 5.41
C LEU A 84 9.59 -6.86 5.58
N HIS A 85 9.63 -6.23 6.73
CA HIS A 85 10.59 -5.17 7.02
C HIS A 85 12.03 -5.70 7.01
N ASN A 86 12.28 -6.85 7.61
CA ASN A 86 13.59 -7.48 7.61
C ASN A 86 14.04 -7.86 6.20
N ARG A 87 13.14 -8.41 5.40
CA ARG A 87 13.42 -8.70 3.98
C ARG A 87 13.72 -7.44 3.20
N PHE A 88 12.97 -6.37 3.45
CA PHE A 88 13.18 -5.08 2.80
C PHE A 88 14.54 -4.49 3.13
N GLN A 89 14.95 -4.51 4.39
CA GLN A 89 16.26 -4.03 4.81
C GLN A 89 17.40 -4.83 4.13
N TYR A 90 17.27 -6.14 4.07
CA TYR A 90 18.24 -6.98 3.38
C TYR A 90 18.28 -6.66 1.87
N ALA A 91 17.14 -6.54 1.23
CA ALA A 91 17.06 -6.22 -0.19
C ALA A 91 17.67 -4.85 -0.49
N ALA A 92 17.41 -3.85 0.36
CA ALA A 92 17.97 -2.52 0.20
C ALA A 92 19.49 -2.51 0.35
N ALA A 93 20.03 -3.30 1.27
CA ALA A 93 21.48 -3.40 1.49
C ALA A 93 22.20 -4.12 0.35
N ASN A 94 21.51 -5.05 -0.35
CA ASN A 94 22.08 -5.91 -1.38
C ASN A 94 21.58 -5.58 -2.80
N THR A 95 20.87 -4.46 -2.97
CA THR A 95 20.34 -4.06 -4.27
C THR A 95 21.44 -3.65 -5.25
N SER A 96 21.20 -3.94 -6.53
CA SER A 96 22.05 -3.46 -7.62
C SER A 96 21.69 -2.03 -8.07
N LEU A 97 20.61 -1.46 -7.53
CA LEU A 97 20.21 -0.10 -7.85
C LEU A 97 21.21 0.91 -7.27
N PRO A 98 21.44 2.06 -7.93
CA PRO A 98 22.31 3.10 -7.40
C PRO A 98 21.71 3.71 -6.12
N HIS A 99 22.58 4.17 -5.21
CA HIS A 99 22.15 4.81 -3.94
C HIS A 99 21.39 6.10 -4.16
N GLU A 100 21.71 6.81 -5.22
CA GLU A 100 21.09 8.09 -5.55
C GLU A 100 20.44 7.99 -6.91
N PRO A 101 19.29 8.67 -7.13
CA PRO A 101 18.68 8.73 -8.45
C PRO A 101 19.58 9.52 -9.41
N ASP A 102 19.57 9.13 -10.70
CA ASP A 102 20.23 9.89 -11.75
C ASP A 102 19.36 11.11 -12.10
N ILE A 103 19.56 12.18 -11.36
CA ILE A 103 18.74 13.39 -11.45
C ILE A 103 18.86 14.02 -12.85
N LYS A 104 20.06 14.02 -13.42
CA LYS A 104 20.28 14.57 -14.77
C LYS A 104 19.46 13.81 -15.82
N ARG A 105 19.45 12.49 -15.73
CA ARG A 105 18.67 11.65 -16.67
C ARG A 105 17.17 11.87 -16.51
N ILE A 106 16.71 12.04 -15.28
CA ILE A 106 15.31 12.35 -14.97
C ILE A 106 14.95 13.73 -15.52
N GLU A 107 15.78 14.74 -15.31
CA GLU A 107 15.60 16.09 -15.84
C GLU A 107 15.55 16.09 -17.36
N ASP A 108 16.48 15.39 -18.02
CA ASP A 108 16.53 15.27 -19.48
C ASP A 108 15.25 14.62 -20.01
N PHE A 109 14.75 13.60 -19.32
CA PHE A 109 13.48 12.95 -19.67
C PHE A 109 12.29 13.91 -19.57
N ILE A 110 12.19 14.67 -18.48
CA ILE A 110 11.12 15.65 -18.26
C ILE A 110 11.16 16.75 -19.33
N ILE A 111 12.35 17.26 -19.64
CA ILE A 111 12.52 18.26 -20.70
C ILE A 111 12.10 17.70 -22.05
N SER A 112 12.48 16.47 -22.37
CA SER A 112 12.10 15.79 -23.61
C SER A 112 10.58 15.66 -23.74
N VAL A 113 9.89 15.23 -22.69
CA VAL A 113 8.43 15.10 -22.69
C VAL A 113 7.74 16.44 -22.84
N ASN A 114 8.18 17.47 -22.10
CA ASN A 114 7.63 18.81 -22.19
C ASN A 114 7.83 19.43 -23.58
N SER A 115 8.99 19.23 -24.19
CA SER A 115 9.28 19.70 -25.55
C SER A 115 8.35 19.05 -26.57
N ARG A 116 8.06 17.78 -26.45
CA ARG A 116 7.11 17.07 -27.32
C ARG A 116 5.70 17.59 -27.18
N VAL A 117 5.25 17.84 -25.94
CA VAL A 117 3.93 18.39 -25.69
C VAL A 117 3.79 19.79 -26.28
N VAL A 118 4.76 20.67 -26.08
CA VAL A 118 4.76 22.03 -26.64
C VAL A 118 4.77 21.98 -28.17
N SER A 119 5.60 21.14 -28.78
CA SER A 119 5.66 20.99 -30.25
C SER A 119 4.32 20.51 -30.85
N SER A 120 3.63 19.57 -30.18
CA SER A 120 2.33 19.07 -30.64
C SER A 120 1.22 20.11 -30.45
N THR A 121 1.36 21.03 -29.49
CA THR A 121 0.37 22.11 -29.24
C THR A 121 0.54 23.25 -30.26
N GLU A 122 1.75 23.50 -30.74
CA GLU A 122 2.03 24.55 -31.74
C GLU A 122 1.70 24.10 -33.17
N ALA A 123 1.56 22.82 -33.42
CA ALA A 123 1.18 22.30 -34.70
C ALA A 123 -0.33 22.37 -34.91
#